data_231362763ebfeb2bb09e7424a318289c
#
_entry.id   231362763ebfeb2bb09e7424a318289c
#
_cell.length_a   1.000
_cell.length_b   1.000
_cell.length_c   1.000
_cell.angle_alpha   90.00
_cell.angle_beta   90.00
_cell.angle_gamma   90.00
#
_symmetry.space_group_name_H-M   'P 1'
#
loop_
_entity.id
_entity.type
_entity.pdbx_description
1 polymer ?
#
loop_
_entity_poly.entity_id
_entity_poly.type
_entity_poly.pdbx_seq_one_letter_code
_entity_poly.pdbx_strand_id
1 'polypeptide(L)'
;MKKITPKMRVVLVVTAASLVTLGCATAPSVAELNTLTQQIVKASFRDEGIVKASTLINTDETNKVCSEADALGIPLNEKTAKIIEEINMKAIKWPSDGKFIGDWKEGEKIAQNGRGLTFTDTATAVNGGNCYNCHKIDEKEISYGSIGPSLHNYGKIRGVTDPSSAASKPIVEYTWGKIWNAKAYNACSNMPRAGHTGILTEAQVRHVVGLLLDPNSPVNK
;
A
#
# COMPACT_ATOMS: atom_id res chain seq x y z
N MET A 1 -39.29 86.80 7.26
CA MET A 1 -39.68 85.44 7.59
C MET A 1 -39.73 84.68 6.25
N LYS A 2 -38.67 83.86 5.98
CA LYS A 2 -38.55 82.99 4.81
C LYS A 2 -38.94 81.56 5.19
N LYS A 3 -39.96 80.97 4.54
CA LYS A 3 -40.42 79.64 4.72
C LYS A 3 -39.49 78.70 3.95
N ILE A 4 -38.87 77.73 4.65
CA ILE A 4 -38.03 76.65 4.08
C ILE A 4 -38.94 75.45 3.87
N THR A 5 -39.13 75.02 2.62
CA THR A 5 -39.85 73.82 2.24
C THR A 5 -38.86 72.63 2.28
N PRO A 6 -39.17 71.47 2.90
CA PRO A 6 -38.29 70.33 2.88
C PRO A 6 -38.47 69.55 1.57
N LYS A 7 -37.35 69.33 0.87
CA LYS A 7 -37.29 68.42 -0.28
C LYS A 7 -37.15 66.96 0.25
N MET A 8 -38.22 66.19 0.01
CA MET A 8 -38.27 64.77 0.30
C MET A 8 -37.42 64.07 -0.76
N ARG A 9 -36.27 63.50 -0.32
CA ARG A 9 -35.42 62.60 -1.14
C ARG A 9 -35.98 61.20 -1.05
N VAL A 10 -36.54 60.69 -2.11
CA VAL A 10 -36.88 59.28 -2.26
C VAL A 10 -35.60 58.53 -2.51
N VAL A 11 -35.17 57.71 -1.52
CA VAL A 11 -34.06 56.77 -1.69
C VAL A 11 -34.64 55.48 -2.24
N LEU A 12 -34.32 55.18 -3.50
CA LEU A 12 -34.68 53.93 -4.14
C LEU A 12 -33.70 52.88 -3.64
N VAL A 13 -34.15 51.98 -2.75
CA VAL A 13 -33.37 50.82 -2.32
C VAL A 13 -33.57 49.72 -3.36
N VAL A 14 -32.56 49.54 -4.21
CA VAL A 14 -32.51 48.40 -5.14
C VAL A 14 -31.99 47.20 -4.36
N THR A 15 -32.87 46.32 -3.92
CA THR A 15 -32.50 45.00 -3.36
C THR A 15 -32.11 44.08 -4.51
N ALA A 16 -30.81 43.91 -4.73
CA ALA A 16 -30.30 42.86 -5.60
C ALA A 16 -30.52 41.51 -4.92
N ALA A 17 -31.55 40.79 -5.33
CA ALA A 17 -31.74 39.39 -4.94
C ALA A 17 -30.69 38.55 -5.68
N SER A 18 -29.60 38.24 -5.00
CA SER A 18 -28.60 37.25 -5.47
C SER A 18 -29.22 35.87 -5.40
N LEU A 19 -29.66 35.33 -6.55
CA LEU A 19 -30.00 33.93 -6.69
C LEU A 19 -28.70 33.12 -6.50
N VAL A 20 -28.49 32.59 -5.29
CA VAL A 20 -27.50 31.55 -5.06
C VAL A 20 -28.08 30.25 -5.62
N THR A 21 -27.75 29.93 -6.87
CA THR A 21 -27.99 28.60 -7.42
C THR A 21 -27.07 27.63 -6.65
N LEU A 22 -27.62 26.90 -5.69
CA LEU A 22 -26.98 25.69 -5.16
C LEU A 22 -26.94 24.67 -6.29
N GLY A 23 -25.90 24.73 -7.11
CA GLY A 23 -25.57 23.66 -8.03
C GLY A 23 -25.21 22.44 -7.20
N CYS A 24 -25.99 21.36 -7.28
CA CYS A 24 -25.56 20.05 -6.80
C CYS A 24 -24.26 19.70 -7.57
N ALA A 25 -23.12 19.86 -6.94
CA ALA A 25 -21.86 19.38 -7.52
C ALA A 25 -21.99 17.87 -7.65
N THR A 26 -22.07 17.37 -8.87
CA THR A 26 -21.97 15.92 -9.13
C THR A 26 -20.56 15.45 -8.76
N ALA A 27 -20.45 14.29 -8.11
CA ALA A 27 -19.16 13.71 -7.85
C ALA A 27 -18.37 13.54 -9.16
N PRO A 28 -17.05 13.85 -9.17
CA PRO A 28 -16.25 13.74 -10.38
C PRO A 28 -16.20 12.28 -10.86
N SER A 29 -16.21 12.09 -12.17
CA SER A 29 -16.03 10.79 -12.80
C SER A 29 -14.61 10.25 -12.59
N VAL A 30 -14.40 8.94 -12.73
CA VAL A 30 -13.08 8.31 -12.67
C VAL A 30 -12.10 8.94 -13.66
N ALA A 31 -12.57 9.28 -14.86
CA ALA A 31 -11.75 9.95 -15.88
C ALA A 31 -11.28 11.34 -15.44
N GLU A 32 -12.15 12.11 -14.81
CA GLU A 32 -11.81 13.44 -14.25
C GLU A 32 -10.83 13.30 -13.08
N LEU A 33 -11.05 12.33 -12.17
CA LEU A 33 -10.14 12.04 -11.07
C LEU A 33 -8.76 11.63 -11.56
N ASN A 34 -8.68 10.77 -12.58
CA ASN A 34 -7.42 10.35 -13.19
C ASN A 34 -6.69 11.54 -13.82
N THR A 35 -7.41 12.42 -14.55
CA THR A 35 -6.85 13.62 -15.15
C THR A 35 -6.30 14.57 -14.08
N LEU A 36 -7.08 14.82 -13.03
CA LEU A 36 -6.67 15.65 -11.90
C LEU A 36 -5.44 15.08 -11.18
N THR A 37 -5.42 13.78 -10.94
CA THR A 37 -4.28 13.09 -10.34
C THR A 37 -3.01 13.29 -11.16
N GLN A 38 -3.09 13.12 -12.49
CA GLN A 38 -1.94 13.35 -13.37
C GLN A 38 -1.47 14.81 -13.34
N GLN A 39 -2.38 15.77 -13.29
CA GLN A 39 -2.04 17.19 -13.19
C GLN A 39 -1.34 17.49 -11.86
N ILE A 40 -1.87 16.99 -10.74
CA ILE A 40 -1.28 17.17 -9.42
C ILE A 40 0.13 16.54 -9.37
N VAL A 41 0.29 15.32 -9.86
CA VAL A 41 1.61 14.66 -9.86
C VAL A 41 2.61 15.44 -10.70
N LYS A 42 2.24 15.85 -11.91
CA LYS A 42 3.12 16.66 -12.78
C LYS A 42 3.49 18.02 -12.19
N ALA A 43 2.59 18.64 -11.43
CA ALA A 43 2.82 19.94 -10.81
C ALA A 43 3.63 19.87 -9.50
N SER A 44 3.49 18.77 -8.75
CA SER A 44 3.99 18.66 -7.37
C SER A 44 5.23 17.77 -7.23
N PHE A 45 5.45 16.85 -8.16
CA PHE A 45 6.55 15.89 -8.10
C PHE A 45 7.53 16.06 -9.25
N ARG A 46 8.80 15.85 -8.97
CA ARG A 46 9.89 15.88 -9.96
C ARG A 46 10.76 14.64 -9.80
N ASP A 47 11.49 14.32 -10.85
CA ASP A 47 12.55 13.33 -10.76
C ASP A 47 13.66 13.84 -9.84
N GLU A 48 14.08 13.03 -8.89
CA GLU A 48 15.18 13.36 -8.00
C GLU A 48 15.92 12.07 -7.58
N GLY A 49 17.24 12.03 -7.80
CA GLY A 49 18.03 10.83 -7.55
C GLY A 49 17.50 9.61 -8.31
N ILE A 50 17.28 8.52 -7.60
CA ILE A 50 16.70 7.28 -8.14
C ILE A 50 15.17 7.33 -8.27
N VAL A 51 14.51 8.30 -7.64
CA VAL A 51 13.05 8.41 -7.65
C VAL A 51 12.57 9.08 -8.93
N LYS A 52 11.60 8.48 -9.60
CA LYS A 52 10.98 8.97 -10.81
C LYS A 52 9.53 9.32 -10.58
N ALA A 53 9.14 10.57 -10.85
CA ALA A 53 7.76 11.03 -10.73
C ALA A 53 6.78 10.19 -11.58
N SER A 54 7.25 9.66 -12.70
CA SER A 54 6.45 8.77 -13.56
C SER A 54 6.00 7.48 -12.87
N THR A 55 6.69 7.00 -11.84
CA THR A 55 6.29 5.80 -11.10
C THR A 55 5.00 5.99 -10.31
N LEU A 56 4.66 7.24 -9.99
CA LEU A 56 3.40 7.59 -9.29
C LEU A 56 2.18 7.54 -10.22
N ILE A 57 2.41 7.67 -11.52
CA ILE A 57 1.34 7.71 -12.55
C ILE A 57 1.23 6.36 -13.25
N ASN A 58 2.37 5.74 -13.55
CA ASN A 58 2.45 4.47 -14.29
C ASN A 58 2.20 3.30 -13.35
N THR A 59 0.96 3.13 -12.94
CA THR A 59 0.54 1.96 -12.17
C THR A 59 0.24 0.79 -13.09
N ASP A 60 0.48 -0.43 -12.60
CA ASP A 60 0.07 -1.62 -13.35
C ASP A 60 -1.46 -1.80 -13.36
N GLU A 61 -1.97 -2.67 -14.24
CA GLU A 61 -3.40 -2.89 -14.42
C GLU A 61 -4.08 -3.35 -13.12
N THR A 62 -3.41 -4.16 -12.29
CA THR A 62 -3.94 -4.59 -10.99
C THR A 62 -4.21 -3.41 -10.07
N ASN A 63 -3.24 -2.51 -9.93
CA ASN A 63 -3.39 -1.32 -9.09
C ASN A 63 -4.46 -0.37 -9.66
N LYS A 64 -4.51 -0.22 -10.98
CA LYS A 64 -5.50 0.62 -11.64
C LYS A 64 -6.92 0.16 -11.34
N VAL A 65 -7.22 -1.12 -11.57
CA VAL A 65 -8.55 -1.71 -11.33
C VAL A 65 -8.96 -1.56 -9.85
N CYS A 66 -8.03 -1.81 -8.91
CA CYS A 66 -8.32 -1.63 -7.49
C CYS A 66 -8.58 -0.17 -7.12
N SER A 67 -7.80 0.77 -7.66
CA SER A 67 -7.98 2.20 -7.40
C SER A 67 -9.28 2.75 -7.99
N GLU A 68 -9.68 2.26 -9.16
CA GLU A 68 -10.95 2.65 -9.78
C GLU A 68 -12.15 2.14 -8.98
N ALA A 69 -12.09 0.88 -8.49
CA ALA A 69 -13.12 0.33 -7.62
C ALA A 69 -13.27 1.12 -6.31
N ASP A 70 -12.13 1.47 -5.69
CA ASP A 70 -12.09 2.27 -4.47
C ASP A 70 -12.64 3.68 -4.70
N ALA A 71 -12.23 4.36 -5.77
CA ALA A 71 -12.71 5.70 -6.12
C ALA A 71 -14.23 5.75 -6.37
N LEU A 72 -14.82 4.65 -6.86
CA LEU A 72 -16.26 4.52 -7.07
C LEU A 72 -17.00 4.06 -5.81
N GLY A 73 -16.30 3.65 -4.75
CA GLY A 73 -16.89 3.04 -3.57
C GLY A 73 -17.59 1.70 -3.87
N ILE A 74 -17.21 1.02 -4.95
CA ILE A 74 -17.81 -0.24 -5.41
C ILE A 74 -16.84 -1.37 -5.18
N PRO A 75 -17.18 -2.37 -4.36
CA PRO A 75 -16.32 -3.54 -4.17
C PRO A 75 -16.03 -4.24 -5.50
N LEU A 76 -14.80 -4.71 -5.67
CA LEU A 76 -14.42 -5.48 -6.84
C LEU A 76 -15.24 -6.77 -6.90
N ASN A 77 -15.83 -7.08 -8.07
CA ASN A 77 -16.57 -8.31 -8.22
C ASN A 77 -15.65 -9.54 -8.15
N GLU A 78 -16.20 -10.65 -7.68
CA GLU A 78 -15.44 -11.89 -7.39
C GLU A 78 -14.69 -12.43 -8.60
N LYS A 79 -15.30 -12.38 -9.79
CA LYS A 79 -14.66 -12.85 -11.03
C LYS A 79 -13.42 -12.04 -11.38
N THR A 80 -13.51 -10.73 -11.31
CA THR A 80 -12.37 -9.82 -11.55
C THR A 80 -11.29 -10.00 -10.47
N ALA A 81 -11.68 -10.13 -9.21
CA ALA A 81 -10.74 -10.41 -8.12
C ALA A 81 -9.94 -11.69 -8.38
N LYS A 82 -10.60 -12.79 -8.75
CA LYS A 82 -9.94 -14.06 -9.09
C LYS A 82 -8.97 -13.93 -10.25
N ILE A 83 -9.35 -13.23 -11.32
CA ILE A 83 -8.44 -12.99 -12.46
C ILE A 83 -7.18 -12.24 -12.01
N ILE A 84 -7.31 -11.21 -11.17
CA ILE A 84 -6.18 -10.47 -10.65
C ILE A 84 -5.30 -11.37 -9.78
N GLU A 85 -5.89 -12.16 -8.89
CA GLU A 85 -5.16 -13.09 -8.04
C GLU A 85 -4.38 -14.12 -8.85
N GLU A 86 -5.00 -14.70 -9.87
CA GLU A 86 -4.35 -15.67 -10.77
C GLU A 86 -3.17 -15.07 -11.54
N ILE A 87 -3.31 -13.84 -12.06
CA ILE A 87 -2.23 -13.14 -12.76
C ILE A 87 -1.07 -12.89 -11.79
N ASN A 88 -1.37 -12.43 -10.59
CA ASN A 88 -0.35 -12.15 -9.58
C ASN A 88 0.27 -13.44 -9.01
N MET A 89 -0.47 -14.52 -8.92
CA MET A 89 0.05 -15.84 -8.53
C MET A 89 1.09 -16.35 -9.53
N LYS A 90 0.80 -16.24 -10.84
CA LYS A 90 1.75 -16.60 -11.92
C LYS A 90 3.01 -15.73 -11.92
N ALA A 91 2.93 -14.52 -11.36
CA ALA A 91 4.07 -13.60 -11.27
C ALA A 91 4.95 -13.83 -10.03
N ILE A 92 4.60 -14.75 -9.14
CA ILE A 92 5.46 -15.14 -8.02
C ILE A 92 6.68 -15.88 -8.56
N LYS A 93 7.87 -15.40 -8.20
CA LYS A 93 9.10 -16.14 -8.42
C LYS A 93 9.38 -17.03 -7.21
N TRP A 94 9.29 -18.31 -7.41
CA TRP A 94 9.61 -19.30 -6.41
C TRP A 94 11.12 -19.55 -6.36
N PRO A 95 11.71 -19.89 -5.19
CA PRO A 95 13.14 -20.18 -5.10
C PRO A 95 13.51 -21.35 -6.02
N SER A 96 14.44 -21.15 -6.94
CA SER A 96 14.88 -22.18 -7.89
C SER A 96 15.58 -23.37 -7.24
N ASP A 97 16.18 -23.15 -6.07
CA ASP A 97 16.87 -24.17 -5.27
C ASP A 97 15.96 -24.80 -4.20
N GLY A 98 14.67 -24.46 -4.19
CA GLY A 98 13.69 -24.95 -3.22
C GLY A 98 13.90 -24.48 -1.77
N LYS A 99 14.83 -23.56 -1.53
CA LYS A 99 15.13 -23.04 -0.19
C LYS A 99 14.33 -21.78 0.11
N PHE A 100 13.34 -21.90 0.96
CA PHE A 100 12.44 -20.80 1.34
C PHE A 100 12.87 -20.09 2.63
N ILE A 101 13.65 -20.76 3.48
CA ILE A 101 13.98 -20.31 4.81
C ILE A 101 15.39 -19.74 4.84
N GLY A 102 15.54 -18.54 5.39
CA GLY A 102 16.82 -17.89 5.66
C GLY A 102 17.06 -17.69 7.16
N ASP A 103 18.03 -16.87 7.48
CA ASP A 103 18.37 -16.51 8.87
C ASP A 103 17.33 -15.52 9.43
N TRP A 104 16.62 -15.93 10.47
CA TRP A 104 15.61 -15.08 11.12
C TRP A 104 16.21 -13.80 11.73
N LYS A 105 17.49 -13.80 12.14
CA LYS A 105 18.15 -12.59 12.69
C LYS A 105 18.32 -11.52 11.62
N GLU A 106 18.67 -11.92 10.40
CA GLU A 106 18.70 -11.01 9.26
C GLU A 106 17.27 -10.60 8.88
N GLY A 107 16.31 -11.51 8.97
CA GLY A 107 14.90 -11.23 8.77
C GLY A 107 14.36 -10.15 9.70
N GLU A 108 14.74 -10.18 10.97
CA GLU A 108 14.37 -9.15 11.95
C GLU A 108 14.93 -7.77 11.57
N LYS A 109 16.21 -7.69 11.20
CA LYS A 109 16.82 -6.45 10.74
C LYS A 109 16.09 -5.87 9.52
N ILE A 110 15.72 -6.73 8.57
CA ILE A 110 14.97 -6.33 7.36
C ILE A 110 13.58 -5.85 7.74
N ALA A 111 12.89 -6.56 8.64
CA ALA A 111 11.53 -6.22 9.06
C ALA A 111 11.45 -4.87 9.79
N GLN A 112 12.44 -4.54 10.59
CA GLN A 112 12.53 -3.28 11.33
C GLN A 112 13.05 -2.11 10.47
N ASN A 113 13.82 -2.40 9.42
CA ASN A 113 14.43 -1.36 8.60
C ASN A 113 13.43 -0.73 7.64
N GLY A 114 13.18 0.56 7.80
CA GLY A 114 12.32 1.36 6.91
C GLY A 114 13.09 2.15 5.85
N ARG A 115 14.40 1.94 5.68
CA ARG A 115 15.23 2.67 4.72
C ARG A 115 15.14 2.07 3.33
N GLY A 116 15.44 2.91 2.34
CA GLY A 116 15.55 2.55 0.94
C GLY A 116 14.49 3.22 0.06
N LEU A 117 14.78 3.27 -1.23
CA LEU A 117 13.92 3.84 -2.27
C LEU A 117 13.61 5.34 -2.09
N THR A 118 14.49 6.09 -1.42
CA THR A 118 14.38 7.55 -1.31
C THR A 118 15.26 8.24 -2.36
N PHE A 119 15.02 9.52 -2.58
CA PHE A 119 15.79 10.33 -3.55
C PHE A 119 17.26 10.50 -3.16
N THR A 120 17.61 10.28 -1.89
CA THR A 120 18.99 10.34 -1.38
C THR A 120 19.73 9.01 -1.48
N ASP A 121 19.03 7.93 -1.80
CA ASP A 121 19.63 6.59 -1.90
C ASP A 121 20.34 6.41 -3.25
N THR A 122 21.25 5.45 -3.29
CA THR A 122 21.86 4.96 -4.54
C THR A 122 21.02 3.81 -5.10
N ALA A 123 21.18 3.53 -6.40
CA ALA A 123 20.50 2.40 -7.05
C ALA A 123 20.89 1.03 -6.47
N THR A 124 22.01 0.96 -5.75
CA THR A 124 22.52 -0.27 -5.10
C THR A 124 22.26 -0.30 -3.59
N ALA A 125 21.55 0.68 -3.06
CA ALA A 125 21.20 0.71 -1.64
C ALA A 125 20.34 -0.52 -1.26
N VAL A 126 20.63 -1.07 -0.09
CA VAL A 126 19.86 -2.22 0.44
C VAL A 126 18.61 -1.70 1.11
N ASN A 127 17.46 -2.08 0.57
CA ASN A 127 16.17 -1.69 1.12
C ASN A 127 15.79 -2.52 2.33
N GLY A 128 15.03 -1.93 3.25
CA GLY A 128 14.34 -2.64 4.32
C GLY A 128 12.91 -3.01 3.92
N GLY A 129 12.28 -3.87 4.72
CA GLY A 129 10.90 -4.32 4.52
C GLY A 129 9.87 -3.45 5.23
N ASN A 130 10.29 -2.72 6.28
CA ASN A 130 9.43 -1.87 7.11
C ASN A 130 8.14 -2.56 7.60
N CYS A 131 8.22 -3.84 7.93
CA CYS A 131 7.07 -4.69 8.22
C CYS A 131 6.34 -4.25 9.50
N TYR A 132 7.07 -3.74 10.49
CA TYR A 132 6.51 -3.23 11.75
C TYR A 132 5.64 -1.99 11.56
N ASN A 133 5.78 -1.27 10.45
CA ASN A 133 4.90 -0.12 10.16
C ASN A 133 3.44 -0.55 9.96
N CYS A 134 3.20 -1.82 9.65
CA CYS A 134 1.86 -2.37 9.41
C CYS A 134 1.49 -3.50 10.37
N HIS A 135 2.45 -4.25 10.91
CA HIS A 135 2.23 -5.47 11.67
C HIS A 135 2.89 -5.43 13.05
N LYS A 136 2.18 -5.90 14.09
CA LYS A 136 2.83 -6.39 15.31
C LYS A 136 3.50 -7.72 14.98
N ILE A 137 4.82 -7.83 15.21
CA ILE A 137 5.61 -9.04 14.89
C ILE A 137 6.22 -9.61 16.17
N ASP A 138 7.26 -8.99 16.74
CA ASP A 138 7.80 -9.34 18.06
C ASP A 138 6.95 -8.69 19.17
N GLU A 139 6.67 -9.42 20.23
CA GLU A 139 5.90 -8.91 21.36
C GLU A 139 6.63 -7.81 22.15
N LYS A 140 7.96 -7.80 22.10
CA LYS A 140 8.79 -6.79 22.75
C LYS A 140 8.82 -5.45 22.02
N GLU A 141 8.44 -5.42 20.74
CA GLU A 141 8.37 -4.19 19.98
C GLU A 141 7.12 -3.40 20.40
N ILE A 142 7.35 -2.19 20.92
CA ILE A 142 6.29 -1.32 21.42
C ILE A 142 5.74 -0.36 20.35
N SER A 143 6.44 -0.22 19.22
CA SER A 143 6.07 0.68 18.12
C SER A 143 5.77 -0.13 16.86
N TYR A 144 4.50 -0.30 16.56
CA TYR A 144 4.04 -1.02 15.37
C TYR A 144 2.70 -0.48 14.87
N GLY A 145 2.45 -0.64 13.56
CA GLY A 145 1.17 -0.33 12.96
C GLY A 145 0.15 -1.46 13.11
N SER A 146 -1.11 -1.10 12.95
CA SER A 146 -2.26 -2.00 13.02
C SER A 146 -3.01 -2.15 11.69
N ILE A 147 -2.42 -1.71 10.59
CA ILE A 147 -3.02 -1.82 9.23
C ILE A 147 -3.09 -3.29 8.82
N GLY A 148 -2.04 -4.07 9.11
CA GLY A 148 -1.99 -5.50 8.90
C GLY A 148 -2.36 -6.30 10.16
N PRO A 149 -2.70 -7.58 10.03
CA PRO A 149 -2.93 -8.45 11.18
C PRO A 149 -1.64 -8.65 11.99
N SER A 150 -1.78 -8.96 13.28
CA SER A 150 -0.64 -9.38 14.10
C SER A 150 0.01 -10.63 13.51
N LEU A 151 1.33 -10.62 13.43
CA LEU A 151 2.16 -11.76 13.02
C LEU A 151 2.84 -12.43 14.23
N HIS A 152 2.57 -11.97 15.46
CA HIS A 152 3.06 -12.61 16.66
C HIS A 152 2.60 -14.07 16.72
N ASN A 153 3.51 -14.97 17.04
CA ASN A 153 3.31 -16.43 17.01
C ASN A 153 2.89 -16.98 15.63
N TYR A 154 3.27 -16.31 14.53
CA TYR A 154 2.81 -16.65 13.19
C TYR A 154 3.04 -18.12 12.82
N GLY A 155 4.23 -18.63 12.99
CA GLY A 155 4.56 -20.05 12.75
C GLY A 155 3.91 -20.98 13.77
N LYS A 156 3.98 -20.61 15.05
CA LYS A 156 3.44 -21.40 16.18
C LYS A 156 1.92 -21.63 16.05
N ILE A 157 1.14 -20.58 15.76
CA ILE A 157 -0.32 -20.68 15.57
C ILE A 157 -0.67 -21.58 14.37
N ARG A 158 0.20 -21.64 13.36
CA ARG A 158 0.04 -22.47 12.17
C ARG A 158 0.61 -23.88 12.30
N GLY A 159 1.09 -24.25 13.49
CA GLY A 159 1.62 -25.58 13.76
C GLY A 159 2.97 -25.86 13.12
N VAL A 160 3.74 -24.84 12.74
CA VAL A 160 5.08 -24.98 12.16
C VAL A 160 6.08 -25.24 13.28
N THR A 161 6.44 -26.49 13.49
CA THR A 161 7.50 -26.91 14.42
C THR A 161 8.84 -27.11 13.73
N ASP A 162 8.83 -27.49 12.46
CA ASP A 162 9.96 -27.60 11.57
C ASP A 162 9.57 -27.04 10.19
N PRO A 163 10.06 -25.85 9.81
CA PRO A 163 9.72 -25.25 8.52
C PRO A 163 10.27 -26.03 7.32
N SER A 164 11.22 -26.96 7.53
CA SER A 164 11.75 -27.82 6.46
C SER A 164 10.91 -29.08 6.21
N SER A 165 9.98 -29.40 7.09
CA SER A 165 9.14 -30.59 6.99
C SER A 165 8.13 -30.49 5.86
N ALA A 166 7.75 -31.63 5.29
CA ALA A 166 6.70 -31.71 4.28
C ALA A 166 5.34 -31.17 4.78
N ALA A 167 5.05 -31.35 6.07
CA ALA A 167 3.83 -30.84 6.70
C ALA A 167 3.77 -29.29 6.73
N SER A 168 4.91 -28.64 6.87
CA SER A 168 5.01 -27.17 6.90
C SER A 168 5.02 -26.54 5.49
N LYS A 169 5.27 -27.31 4.45
CA LYS A 169 5.45 -26.82 3.08
C LYS A 169 4.33 -25.88 2.60
N PRO A 170 3.04 -26.18 2.77
CA PRO A 170 1.97 -25.27 2.34
C PRO A 170 2.02 -23.90 3.03
N ILE A 171 2.38 -23.87 4.31
CA ILE A 171 2.50 -22.62 5.09
C ILE A 171 3.74 -21.82 4.64
N VAL A 172 4.84 -22.52 4.39
CA VAL A 172 6.08 -21.91 3.90
C VAL A 172 5.87 -21.26 2.53
N GLU A 173 5.26 -21.99 1.60
CA GLU A 173 4.94 -21.48 0.26
C GLU A 173 3.96 -20.30 0.33
N TYR A 174 2.90 -20.41 1.14
CA TYR A 174 1.97 -19.30 1.35
C TYR A 174 2.69 -18.06 1.90
N THR A 175 3.55 -18.22 2.91
CA THR A 175 4.28 -17.12 3.53
C THR A 175 5.21 -16.44 2.53
N TRP A 176 5.97 -17.23 1.77
CA TRP A 176 6.78 -16.74 0.67
C TRP A 176 5.97 -15.93 -0.35
N GLY A 177 4.94 -16.56 -0.89
CA GLY A 177 4.12 -15.96 -1.92
C GLY A 177 3.44 -14.68 -1.45
N LYS A 178 2.98 -14.64 -0.18
CA LYS A 178 2.33 -13.46 0.41
C LYS A 178 3.30 -12.28 0.54
N ILE A 179 4.56 -12.51 0.91
CA ILE A 179 5.59 -11.48 0.97
C ILE A 179 6.03 -11.09 -0.45
N TRP A 180 6.18 -12.09 -1.33
CA TRP A 180 6.59 -11.83 -2.71
C TRP A 180 5.56 -10.97 -3.46
N ASN A 181 4.30 -11.39 -3.45
CA ASN A 181 3.21 -10.69 -4.14
C ASN A 181 1.87 -10.88 -3.40
N ALA A 182 1.56 -9.98 -2.48
CA ALA A 182 0.36 -10.05 -1.65
C ALA A 182 -0.95 -10.12 -2.46
N LYS A 183 -0.96 -9.56 -3.67
CA LYS A 183 -2.15 -9.54 -4.55
C LYS A 183 -2.46 -10.90 -5.18
N ALA A 184 -1.57 -11.87 -5.08
CA ALA A 184 -1.84 -13.27 -5.42
C ALA A 184 -2.86 -13.95 -4.48
N TYR A 185 -3.08 -13.38 -3.29
CA TYR A 185 -3.96 -13.94 -2.25
C TYR A 185 -5.10 -12.99 -1.84
N ASN A 186 -5.05 -11.77 -2.30
CA ASN A 186 -6.10 -10.76 -2.15
C ASN A 186 -5.85 -9.69 -3.21
N ALA A 187 -6.72 -9.61 -4.19
CA ALA A 187 -6.59 -8.79 -5.39
C ALA A 187 -6.24 -7.32 -5.10
N CYS A 188 -6.90 -6.71 -4.13
CA CYS A 188 -6.70 -5.31 -3.75
C CYS A 188 -5.97 -5.14 -2.41
N SER A 189 -5.07 -6.09 -2.06
CA SER A 189 -4.26 -5.98 -0.86
C SER A 189 -3.42 -4.71 -0.86
N ASN A 190 -3.44 -3.99 0.27
CA ASN A 190 -2.56 -2.85 0.53
C ASN A 190 -1.15 -3.27 0.99
N MET A 191 -0.93 -4.55 1.29
CA MET A 191 0.39 -5.06 1.61
C MET A 191 1.31 -4.92 0.39
N PRO A 192 2.53 -4.36 0.53
CA PRO A 192 3.48 -4.24 -0.56
C PRO A 192 3.79 -5.58 -1.23
N ARG A 193 3.98 -5.58 -2.54
CA ARG A 193 4.43 -6.73 -3.32
C ARG A 193 5.95 -6.80 -3.31
N ALA A 194 6.54 -7.00 -2.12
CA ALA A 194 7.94 -6.67 -1.84
C ALA A 194 8.95 -7.37 -2.77
N GLY A 195 8.77 -8.65 -3.07
CA GLY A 195 9.61 -9.36 -4.04
C GLY A 195 9.29 -9.01 -5.49
N HIS A 196 8.00 -8.90 -5.84
CA HIS A 196 7.55 -8.63 -7.20
C HIS A 196 8.01 -7.27 -7.72
N THR A 197 8.00 -6.24 -6.88
CA THR A 197 8.42 -4.89 -7.24
C THR A 197 9.90 -4.63 -7.00
N GLY A 198 10.65 -5.62 -6.51
CA GLY A 198 12.09 -5.48 -6.25
C GLY A 198 12.44 -4.65 -5.01
N ILE A 199 11.47 -4.39 -4.12
CA ILE A 199 11.75 -3.76 -2.82
C ILE A 199 12.70 -4.65 -2.02
N LEU A 200 12.37 -5.96 -1.96
CA LEU A 200 13.23 -6.96 -1.32
C LEU A 200 13.79 -7.93 -2.38
N THR A 201 15.04 -8.28 -2.23
CA THR A 201 15.69 -9.36 -2.99
C THR A 201 15.16 -10.73 -2.54
N GLU A 202 15.38 -11.78 -3.35
CA GLU A 202 15.03 -13.16 -2.99
C GLU A 202 15.66 -13.57 -1.65
N ALA A 203 16.93 -13.24 -1.44
CA ALA A 203 17.62 -13.52 -0.18
C ALA A 203 16.95 -12.84 1.02
N GLN A 204 16.56 -11.59 0.88
CA GLN A 204 15.84 -10.85 1.93
C GLN A 204 14.47 -11.46 2.22
N VAL A 205 13.73 -11.87 1.19
CA VAL A 205 12.45 -12.57 1.38
C VAL A 205 12.65 -13.87 2.15
N ARG A 206 13.69 -14.67 1.84
CA ARG A 206 14.06 -15.88 2.61
C ARG A 206 14.27 -15.56 4.10
N HIS A 207 15.00 -14.50 4.40
CA HIS A 207 15.27 -14.09 5.78
C HIS A 207 13.99 -13.70 6.52
N VAL A 208 13.09 -12.97 5.88
CA VAL A 208 11.80 -12.60 6.48
C VAL A 208 10.89 -13.81 6.66
N VAL A 209 10.89 -14.78 5.72
CA VAL A 209 10.17 -16.06 5.91
C VAL A 209 10.74 -16.82 7.10
N GLY A 210 12.07 -16.83 7.26
CA GLY A 210 12.75 -17.38 8.44
C GLY A 210 12.30 -16.70 9.73
N LEU A 211 12.24 -15.36 9.75
CA LEU A 211 11.73 -14.62 10.90
C LEU A 211 10.34 -15.09 11.34
N LEU A 212 9.43 -15.28 10.38
CA LEU A 212 8.05 -15.62 10.68
C LEU A 212 7.85 -17.12 11.05
N LEU A 213 8.68 -18.01 10.54
CA LEU A 213 8.42 -19.45 10.62
C LEU A 213 9.44 -20.26 11.43
N ASP A 214 10.63 -19.71 11.72
CA ASP A 214 11.61 -20.41 12.56
C ASP A 214 11.11 -20.47 14.01
N PRO A 215 10.99 -21.66 14.62
CA PRO A 215 10.59 -21.81 16.02
C PRO A 215 11.51 -21.09 17.02
N ASN A 216 12.78 -20.85 16.64
CA ASN A 216 13.74 -20.11 17.48
C ASN A 216 13.65 -18.59 17.31
N SER A 217 12.90 -18.12 16.35
CA SER A 217 12.65 -16.70 16.15
C SER A 217 11.89 -16.09 17.35
N PRO A 218 12.16 -14.83 17.71
CA PRO A 218 11.44 -14.16 18.80
C PRO A 218 9.92 -14.05 18.52
N VAL A 219 9.54 -14.12 17.26
CA VAL A 219 8.13 -14.11 16.83
C VAL A 219 7.35 -15.31 17.34
N ASN A 220 7.99 -16.48 17.51
CA ASN A 220 7.36 -17.76 17.82
C ASN A 220 7.67 -18.29 19.24
N LYS A 221 8.22 -17.45 20.10
CA LYS A 221 8.57 -17.82 21.49
C LYS A 221 7.44 -17.59 22.48
#